data_d65045232f54224babfaaec9edde7fb9
#
_entry.id   d65045232f54224babfaaec9edde7fb9
#
_cell.length_a   1.000
_cell.length_b   1.000
_cell.length_c   1.000
_cell.angle_alpha   90.00
_cell.angle_beta   90.00
_cell.angle_gamma   90.00
#
_symmetry.space_group_name_H-M   'P 1'
#
loop_
_entity.id
_entity.type
_entity.pdbx_description
1 polymer ?
#
loop_
_entity_poly.entity_id
_entity_poly.type
_entity_poly.pdbx_seq_one_letter_code
_entity_poly.pdbx_strand_id
1 'polypeptide(L)'
;MEQDKETSSNEDNASFEEEISKLIQEQLLFTESIYNRLPISIEVYDANGVLRSINDHALHMYGVEDRNTVVNFVNLFKSPYVDDQLRAKIQSGKEIVRLEFEYDFERIKNNAYFSTKNQDTMIYDVRIIPILSKNGAVIGHILLSNDVTAIKDAEFHTEETKKDLELAMNTANMSSWVYDVRKKTFSSLHGTSIVKEKMTLDELSDILHPQDREQLQLVFSQLINKEIENGQITLRFFDEVEKQYRHYESRMRLSAEHMGKLLIIGTQLDITERLQMVKKTQELISKRELAMQVSNIIHWDFDVRTRKFESYHDPINDYASDKPLTIAEYIEAVHPD
;
A
#
# COMPACT_ATOMS: atom_id res chain seq x y z
N MET A 1 -9.69 83.44 21.70
CA MET A 1 -10.71 82.43 21.28
C MET A 1 -10.41 81.75 19.95
N GLU A 2 -9.71 82.34 18.99
CA GLU A 2 -9.30 81.65 17.72
C GLU A 2 -8.03 80.81 17.88
N GLN A 3 -7.07 81.24 18.71
CA GLN A 3 -5.83 80.45 18.93
C GLN A 3 -6.04 79.14 19.70
N ASP A 4 -7.04 79.07 20.60
CA ASP A 4 -7.32 77.83 21.35
C ASP A 4 -8.04 76.77 20.53
N LYS A 5 -8.71 77.11 19.45
CA LYS A 5 -9.35 76.16 18.52
C LYS A 5 -8.37 75.49 17.53
N GLU A 6 -7.31 76.22 17.09
CA GLU A 6 -6.28 75.66 16.24
C GLU A 6 -5.35 74.70 16.95
N THR A 7 -5.04 74.93 18.23
CA THR A 7 -4.23 74.01 19.03
C THR A 7 -4.98 72.71 19.37
N SER A 8 -6.27 72.78 19.70
CA SER A 8 -7.09 71.57 19.99
C SER A 8 -7.28 70.71 18.72
N SER A 9 -7.47 71.33 17.54
CA SER A 9 -7.59 70.62 16.25
C SER A 9 -6.28 69.94 15.81
N ASN A 10 -5.12 70.49 16.14
CA ASN A 10 -3.82 69.90 15.85
C ASN A 10 -3.47 68.75 16.82
N GLU A 11 -3.84 68.83 18.08
CA GLU A 11 -3.67 67.74 19.05
C GLU A 11 -4.57 66.53 18.75
N ASP A 12 -5.83 66.76 18.33
CA ASP A 12 -6.77 65.71 17.91
C ASP A 12 -6.27 65.00 16.62
N ASN A 13 -5.71 65.73 15.64
CA ASN A 13 -5.14 65.16 14.42
C ASN A 13 -3.87 64.36 14.72
N ALA A 14 -2.96 64.82 15.56
CA ALA A 14 -1.74 64.09 15.95
C ALA A 14 -2.09 62.78 16.66
N SER A 15 -3.07 62.81 17.59
CA SER A 15 -3.57 61.59 18.27
C SER A 15 -4.19 60.60 17.29
N PHE A 16 -4.92 61.06 16.31
CA PHE A 16 -5.54 60.20 15.29
C PHE A 16 -4.49 59.58 14.31
N GLU A 17 -3.46 60.31 13.92
CA GLU A 17 -2.36 59.82 13.12
C GLU A 17 -1.56 58.72 13.90
N GLU A 18 -1.34 58.92 15.20
CA GLU A 18 -0.66 57.95 16.04
C GLU A 18 -1.46 56.64 16.19
N GLU A 19 -2.79 56.74 16.36
CA GLU A 19 -3.71 55.61 16.45
C GLU A 19 -3.77 54.80 15.13
N ILE A 20 -3.84 55.50 13.96
CA ILE A 20 -3.76 54.89 12.65
C ILE A 20 -2.43 54.20 12.43
N SER A 21 -1.31 54.81 12.81
CA SER A 21 0.03 54.26 12.67
C SER A 21 0.17 52.96 13.50
N LYS A 22 -0.36 52.95 14.73
CA LYS A 22 -0.38 51.80 15.61
C LYS A 22 -1.22 50.64 15.03
N LEU A 23 -2.40 50.94 14.52
CA LEU A 23 -3.27 49.96 13.87
C LEU A 23 -2.60 49.32 12.62
N ILE A 24 -1.95 50.13 11.81
CA ILE A 24 -1.19 49.67 10.64
C ILE A 24 -0.05 48.74 11.08
N GLN A 25 0.68 49.14 12.13
CA GLN A 25 1.79 48.34 12.65
C GLN A 25 1.34 47.01 13.24
N GLU A 26 0.23 46.99 14.00
CA GLU A 26 -0.40 45.77 14.48
C GLU A 26 -0.85 44.84 13.35
N GLN A 27 -1.47 45.36 12.31
CA GLN A 27 -1.89 44.62 11.10
C GLN A 27 -0.68 44.03 10.34
N LEU A 28 0.41 44.80 10.23
CA LEU A 28 1.64 44.32 9.59
C LEU A 28 2.26 43.17 10.38
N LEU A 29 2.40 43.31 11.70
CA LEU A 29 2.93 42.26 12.57
C LEU A 29 2.08 41.01 12.54
N PHE A 30 0.75 41.16 12.53
CA PHE A 30 -0.16 40.01 12.43
C PHE A 30 0.00 39.29 11.09
N THR A 31 0.04 40.03 10.00
CA THR A 31 0.21 39.49 8.64
C THR A 31 1.55 38.77 8.48
N GLU A 32 2.63 39.39 8.99
CA GLU A 32 3.97 38.80 8.97
C GLU A 32 4.05 37.52 9.82
N SER A 33 3.39 37.53 10.99
CA SER A 33 3.33 36.33 11.85
C SER A 33 2.61 35.17 11.18
N ILE A 34 1.49 35.40 10.50
CA ILE A 34 0.78 34.39 9.73
C ILE A 34 1.68 33.90 8.58
N TYR A 35 2.22 34.80 7.79
CA TYR A 35 3.07 34.50 6.64
C TYR A 35 4.24 33.58 6.99
N ASN A 36 4.94 33.83 8.10
CA ASN A 36 6.09 33.04 8.53
C ASN A 36 5.73 31.73 9.25
N ARG A 37 4.52 31.60 9.80
CA ARG A 37 4.09 30.39 10.54
C ARG A 37 3.30 29.39 9.69
N LEU A 38 2.92 29.76 8.47
CA LEU A 38 2.22 28.81 7.58
C LEU A 38 3.14 27.64 7.22
N PRO A 39 2.67 26.38 7.31
CA PRO A 39 3.45 25.19 6.98
C PRO A 39 3.47 24.94 5.47
N ILE A 40 3.69 25.96 4.70
CA ILE A 40 3.81 25.94 3.25
C ILE A 40 4.87 26.97 2.84
N SER A 41 5.69 26.64 1.86
CA SER A 41 6.62 27.58 1.26
C SER A 41 5.88 28.66 0.49
N ILE A 42 6.17 29.91 0.79
CA ILE A 42 5.59 31.09 0.10
C ILE A 42 6.72 31.99 -0.37
N GLU A 43 6.78 32.17 -1.66
CA GLU A 43 7.72 33.06 -2.33
C GLU A 43 6.95 34.08 -3.15
N VAL A 44 7.33 35.33 -3.06
CA VAL A 44 6.71 36.45 -3.82
C VAL A 44 7.73 37.06 -4.76
N TYR A 45 7.40 37.06 -6.01
CA TYR A 45 8.23 37.59 -7.09
C TYR A 45 7.57 38.83 -7.74
N ASP A 46 8.38 39.77 -8.22
CA ASP A 46 7.88 40.86 -9.02
C ASP A 46 7.56 40.45 -10.47
N ALA A 47 7.10 41.39 -11.31
CA ALA A 47 6.78 41.15 -12.71
C ALA A 47 7.99 40.67 -13.55
N ASN A 48 9.22 40.99 -13.14
CA ASN A 48 10.47 40.56 -13.77
C ASN A 48 10.97 39.22 -13.26
N GLY A 49 10.22 38.59 -12.34
CA GLY A 49 10.57 37.32 -11.73
C GLY A 49 11.61 37.42 -10.60
N VAL A 50 11.93 38.62 -10.09
CA VAL A 50 12.88 38.80 -8.97
C VAL A 50 12.18 38.54 -7.66
N LEU A 51 12.77 37.68 -6.82
CA LEU A 51 12.27 37.34 -5.50
C LEU A 51 12.25 38.56 -4.57
N ARG A 52 11.07 38.94 -4.10
CA ARG A 52 10.84 40.09 -3.22
C ARG A 52 10.58 39.70 -1.76
N SER A 53 9.97 38.54 -1.55
CA SER A 53 9.70 38.02 -0.22
C SER A 53 9.72 36.49 -0.23
N ILE A 54 10.14 35.91 0.89
CA ILE A 54 10.17 34.47 1.14
C ILE A 54 9.89 34.24 2.62
N ASN A 55 9.01 33.29 2.97
CA ASN A 55 8.69 33.01 4.36
C ASN A 55 9.70 32.05 5.02
N ASP A 56 9.66 31.94 6.33
CA ASP A 56 10.61 31.12 7.08
C ASP A 56 10.50 29.64 6.73
N HIS A 57 9.30 29.15 6.44
CA HIS A 57 9.11 27.77 6.00
C HIS A 57 9.83 27.48 4.67
N ALA A 58 9.77 28.39 3.72
CA ALA A 58 10.50 28.27 2.45
C ALA A 58 12.01 28.28 2.64
N LEU A 59 12.54 29.17 3.50
CA LEU A 59 13.97 29.19 3.82
C LEU A 59 14.42 27.85 4.37
N HIS A 60 13.67 27.29 5.33
CA HIS A 60 13.96 25.99 5.91
C HIS A 60 13.87 24.87 4.88
N MET A 61 12.79 24.81 4.08
CA MET A 61 12.55 23.80 3.06
C MET A 61 13.64 23.77 1.98
N TYR A 62 14.12 24.96 1.56
CA TYR A 62 15.22 25.05 0.58
C TYR A 62 16.63 25.00 1.21
N GLY A 63 16.74 24.90 2.52
CA GLY A 63 18.04 24.87 3.20
C GLY A 63 18.82 26.17 3.06
N VAL A 64 18.14 27.33 2.99
CA VAL A 64 18.72 28.66 2.91
C VAL A 64 18.90 29.21 4.30
N GLU A 65 20.13 29.63 4.66
CA GLU A 65 20.44 30.11 6.00
C GLU A 65 20.15 31.62 6.18
N ASP A 66 20.46 32.41 5.16
CA ASP A 66 20.30 33.84 5.20
C ASP A 66 19.37 34.31 4.09
N ARG A 67 18.21 34.85 4.47
CA ARG A 67 17.19 35.43 3.59
C ARG A 67 17.79 36.49 2.63
N ASN A 68 18.77 37.25 3.11
CA ASN A 68 19.39 38.32 2.35
C ASN A 68 20.21 37.80 1.14
N THR A 69 20.60 36.54 1.14
CA THR A 69 21.31 35.93 0.01
C THR A 69 20.43 35.57 -1.16
N VAL A 70 19.10 35.50 -0.95
CA VAL A 70 18.13 35.08 -1.98
C VAL A 70 17.19 36.24 -2.39
N VAL A 71 16.74 37.06 -1.45
CA VAL A 71 15.85 38.20 -1.72
C VAL A 71 16.59 39.23 -2.58
N ASN A 72 15.96 39.68 -3.66
CA ASN A 72 16.50 40.56 -4.72
C ASN A 72 17.59 39.95 -5.62
N PHE A 73 18.03 38.71 -5.37
CA PHE A 73 19.07 38.03 -6.17
C PHE A 73 18.49 36.86 -6.99
N VAL A 74 17.64 36.02 -6.39
CA VAL A 74 17.01 34.89 -7.05
C VAL A 74 15.97 35.40 -8.06
N ASN A 75 15.94 34.81 -9.25
CA ASN A 75 14.99 35.14 -10.29
C ASN A 75 14.28 33.88 -10.81
N LEU A 76 12.97 33.83 -10.64
CA LEU A 76 12.12 32.70 -11.04
C LEU A 76 12.36 32.29 -12.52
N PHE A 77 12.48 33.24 -13.42
CA PHE A 77 12.67 32.98 -14.86
C PHE A 77 14.07 32.48 -15.22
N LYS A 78 15.02 32.52 -14.27
CA LYS A 78 16.37 31.95 -14.37
C LYS A 78 16.54 30.64 -13.66
N SER A 79 15.47 30.16 -13.02
CA SER A 79 15.50 28.85 -12.34
C SER A 79 15.85 27.74 -13.36
N PRO A 80 16.73 26.78 -13.00
CA PRO A 80 17.05 25.66 -13.88
C PRO A 80 15.84 24.72 -14.13
N TYR A 81 14.73 24.95 -13.43
CA TYR A 81 13.48 24.21 -13.57
C TYR A 81 12.42 24.96 -14.41
N VAL A 82 12.72 26.18 -14.87
CA VAL A 82 11.82 26.99 -15.68
C VAL A 82 12.36 27.09 -17.12
N ASP A 83 11.84 26.21 -17.96
CA ASP A 83 12.10 26.26 -19.40
C ASP A 83 11.34 27.41 -20.10
N ASP A 84 11.57 27.59 -21.38
CA ASP A 84 10.94 28.68 -22.17
C ASP A 84 9.42 28.53 -22.26
N GLN A 85 8.89 27.30 -22.29
CA GLN A 85 7.45 27.06 -22.36
C GLN A 85 6.78 27.41 -21.03
N LEU A 86 7.36 26.97 -19.91
CA LEU A 86 6.85 27.28 -18.58
C LEU A 86 6.97 28.79 -18.30
N ARG A 87 8.09 29.42 -18.70
CA ARG A 87 8.29 30.87 -18.59
C ARG A 87 7.18 31.65 -19.32
N ALA A 88 6.90 31.29 -20.57
CA ALA A 88 5.85 31.94 -21.35
C ALA A 88 4.46 31.75 -20.69
N LYS A 89 4.24 30.58 -20.11
CA LYS A 89 3.00 30.27 -19.40
C LYS A 89 2.85 31.10 -18.12
N ILE A 90 3.90 31.24 -17.33
CA ILE A 90 3.92 32.09 -16.12
C ILE A 90 3.65 33.54 -16.51
N GLN A 91 4.35 34.06 -17.52
CA GLN A 91 4.22 35.44 -17.99
C GLN A 91 2.85 35.75 -18.61
N SER A 92 2.12 34.76 -19.11
CA SER A 92 0.76 34.93 -19.64
C SER A 92 -0.28 35.33 -18.58
N GLY A 93 0.09 35.33 -17.29
CA GLY A 93 -0.82 35.68 -16.20
C GLY A 93 -1.88 34.62 -15.88
N LYS A 94 -1.70 33.39 -16.36
CA LYS A 94 -2.54 32.25 -15.99
C LYS A 94 -2.00 31.57 -14.74
N GLU A 95 -2.88 31.21 -13.83
CA GLU A 95 -2.52 30.40 -12.70
C GLU A 95 -2.04 29.02 -13.18
N ILE A 96 -0.90 28.57 -12.63
CA ILE A 96 -0.36 27.24 -12.86
C ILE A 96 -0.62 26.44 -11.59
N VAL A 97 -1.49 25.44 -11.72
CA VAL A 97 -1.88 24.58 -10.62
C VAL A 97 -1.16 23.25 -10.78
N ARG A 98 -0.43 22.87 -9.73
CA ARG A 98 0.13 21.53 -9.55
C ARG A 98 1.20 21.14 -10.58
N LEU A 99 2.41 21.58 -10.31
CA LEU A 99 3.63 21.09 -10.94
C LEU A 99 4.31 20.18 -9.93
N GLU A 100 4.06 18.87 -9.99
CA GLU A 100 4.86 17.90 -9.23
C GLU A 100 6.13 17.61 -10.01
N PHE A 101 7.29 17.80 -9.40
CA PHE A 101 8.58 17.47 -10.00
C PHE A 101 9.66 17.19 -8.96
N GLU A 102 10.65 16.45 -9.40
CA GLU A 102 11.85 16.17 -8.62
C GLU A 102 12.74 17.42 -8.57
N TYR A 103 13.00 17.92 -7.38
CA TYR A 103 13.85 19.05 -7.11
C TYR A 103 15.20 18.60 -6.61
N ASP A 104 16.18 18.58 -7.50
CA ASP A 104 17.55 18.18 -7.23
C ASP A 104 18.38 19.39 -6.78
N PHE A 105 18.83 19.40 -5.55
CA PHE A 105 19.62 20.49 -5.00
C PHE A 105 21.05 20.55 -5.58
N GLU A 106 21.61 19.48 -6.11
CA GLU A 106 22.87 19.54 -6.84
C GLU A 106 22.72 20.35 -8.13
N ARG A 107 21.63 20.19 -8.83
CA ARG A 107 21.30 21.01 -10.02
C ARG A 107 21.23 22.50 -9.68
N ILE A 108 20.70 22.86 -8.51
CA ILE A 108 20.66 24.23 -8.00
C ILE A 108 22.08 24.77 -7.77
N LYS A 109 22.93 24.00 -7.09
CA LYS A 109 24.33 24.36 -6.82
C LYS A 109 25.16 24.48 -8.09
N ASN A 110 25.04 23.50 -9.00
CA ASN A 110 25.76 23.48 -10.27
C ASN A 110 25.43 24.66 -11.19
N ASN A 111 24.20 25.20 -11.10
CA ASN A 111 23.77 26.39 -11.83
C ASN A 111 24.00 27.70 -11.04
N ALA A 112 24.60 27.63 -9.85
CA ALA A 112 24.82 28.79 -8.96
C ALA A 112 23.54 29.62 -8.74
N TYR A 113 22.37 28.94 -8.65
CA TYR A 113 21.09 29.62 -8.57
C TYR A 113 20.86 30.27 -7.21
N PHE A 114 21.15 29.53 -6.13
CA PHE A 114 21.30 30.03 -4.76
C PHE A 114 22.10 29.03 -3.91
N SER A 115 22.59 29.48 -2.74
CA SER A 115 23.30 28.63 -1.79
C SER A 115 22.32 27.85 -0.90
N THR A 116 22.53 26.54 -0.77
CA THR A 116 21.68 25.66 0.02
C THR A 116 22.53 24.62 0.79
N LYS A 117 22.06 24.24 1.98
CA LYS A 117 22.61 23.11 2.74
C LYS A 117 22.11 21.76 2.25
N ASN A 118 20.95 21.70 1.60
CA ASN A 118 20.34 20.46 1.14
C ASN A 118 21.20 19.80 0.06
N GLN A 119 21.15 18.47 0.04
CA GLN A 119 21.91 17.64 -0.90
C GLN A 119 21.02 16.66 -1.63
N ASP A 120 19.93 16.23 -0.98
CA ASP A 120 19.03 15.21 -1.49
C ASP A 120 18.08 15.77 -2.55
N THR A 121 17.54 14.88 -3.36
CA THR A 121 16.45 15.19 -4.27
C THR A 121 15.13 15.12 -3.49
N MET A 122 14.28 16.12 -3.65
CA MET A 122 12.96 16.20 -3.04
C MET A 122 11.87 16.26 -4.11
N ILE A 123 10.66 15.89 -3.77
CA ILE A 123 9.51 16.02 -4.67
C ILE A 123 8.64 17.17 -4.17
N TYR A 124 8.49 18.21 -5.01
CA TYR A 124 7.70 19.37 -4.68
C TYR A 124 6.42 19.43 -5.49
N ASP A 125 5.30 19.72 -4.79
CA ASP A 125 4.03 20.16 -5.39
C ASP A 125 4.03 21.70 -5.41
N VAL A 126 4.06 22.30 -6.61
CA VAL A 126 4.21 23.74 -6.79
C VAL A 126 3.00 24.34 -7.46
N ARG A 127 2.56 25.49 -6.96
CA ARG A 127 1.54 26.33 -7.55
C ARG A 127 2.08 27.74 -7.79
N ILE A 128 1.87 28.29 -8.98
CA ILE A 128 2.27 29.65 -9.32
C ILE A 128 1.00 30.48 -9.62
N ILE A 129 0.82 31.53 -8.83
CA ILE A 129 -0.37 32.41 -8.89
C ILE A 129 0.07 33.78 -9.32
N PRO A 130 -0.49 34.36 -10.40
CA PRO A 130 -0.18 35.71 -10.81
C PRO A 130 -0.81 36.75 -9.86
N ILE A 131 -0.06 37.80 -9.54
CA ILE A 131 -0.58 38.99 -8.86
C ILE A 131 -0.96 39.98 -9.92
N LEU A 132 -2.23 40.34 -9.97
CA LEU A 132 -2.77 41.23 -10.98
C LEU A 132 -3.02 42.63 -10.42
N SER A 133 -2.72 43.66 -11.20
CA SER A 133 -3.13 45.03 -10.92
C SER A 133 -4.62 45.25 -11.21
N LYS A 134 -5.17 46.38 -10.79
CA LYS A 134 -6.59 46.72 -11.03
C LYS A 134 -7.01 46.70 -12.50
N ASN A 135 -6.07 46.91 -13.42
CA ASN A 135 -6.30 46.88 -14.87
C ASN A 135 -5.97 45.50 -15.50
N GLY A 136 -5.73 44.46 -14.69
CA GLY A 136 -5.48 43.12 -15.17
C GLY A 136 -4.05 42.84 -15.62
N ALA A 137 -3.12 43.79 -15.48
CA ALA A 137 -1.72 43.53 -15.80
C ALA A 137 -1.02 42.73 -14.70
N VAL A 138 -0.14 41.79 -15.07
CA VAL A 138 0.66 41.00 -14.11
C VAL A 138 1.71 41.93 -13.48
N ILE A 139 1.65 42.07 -12.16
CA ILE A 139 2.59 42.87 -11.37
C ILE A 139 3.52 42.02 -10.52
N GLY A 140 3.29 40.72 -10.50
CA GLY A 140 4.12 39.77 -9.73
C GLY A 140 3.54 38.36 -9.76
N HIS A 141 4.18 37.47 -9.00
CA HIS A 141 3.79 36.08 -8.89
C HIS A 141 3.96 35.63 -7.45
N ILE A 142 3.05 34.78 -6.96
CA ILE A 142 3.20 34.02 -5.73
C ILE A 142 3.51 32.59 -6.13
N LEU A 143 4.59 32.04 -5.61
CA LEU A 143 4.91 30.63 -5.74
C LEU A 143 4.68 29.96 -4.39
N LEU A 144 3.85 28.95 -4.40
CA LEU A 144 3.56 28.10 -3.26
C LEU A 144 4.19 26.73 -3.52
N SER A 145 5.00 26.23 -2.59
CA SER A 145 5.60 24.91 -2.70
C SER A 145 5.33 24.10 -1.45
N ASN A 146 5.06 22.83 -1.65
CA ASN A 146 4.91 21.87 -0.57
C ASN A 146 5.83 20.65 -0.83
N ASP A 147 6.56 20.23 0.18
CA ASP A 147 7.34 18.99 0.12
C ASP A 147 6.39 17.81 0.25
N VAL A 148 6.29 17.01 -0.80
CA VAL A 148 5.46 15.81 -0.86
C VAL A 148 6.30 14.53 -0.93
N THR A 149 7.61 14.62 -0.71
CA THR A 149 8.55 13.49 -0.82
C THR A 149 8.10 12.31 0.03
N ALA A 150 7.86 12.53 1.32
CA ALA A 150 7.42 11.46 2.22
C ALA A 150 6.08 10.83 1.81
N ILE A 151 5.17 11.62 1.25
CA ILE A 151 3.88 11.12 0.74
C ILE A 151 4.11 10.25 -0.50
N LYS A 152 4.95 10.72 -1.43
CA LYS A 152 5.28 9.98 -2.66
C LYS A 152 6.04 8.69 -2.37
N ASP A 153 6.98 8.72 -1.45
CA ASP A 153 7.70 7.52 -1.01
C ASP A 153 6.73 6.49 -0.37
N ALA A 154 5.82 6.94 0.48
CA ALA A 154 4.80 6.08 1.08
C ALA A 154 3.83 5.50 0.02
N GLU A 155 3.40 6.30 -0.97
CA GLU A 155 2.60 5.84 -2.10
C GLU A 155 3.36 4.79 -2.92
N PHE A 156 4.63 5.05 -3.23
CA PHE A 156 5.49 4.12 -3.98
C PHE A 156 5.66 2.79 -3.24
N HIS A 157 6.04 2.83 -1.96
CA HIS A 157 6.20 1.61 -1.16
C HIS A 157 4.89 0.82 -0.99
N THR A 158 3.76 1.52 -0.89
CA THR A 158 2.43 0.88 -0.83
C THR A 158 2.13 0.15 -2.13
N GLU A 159 2.41 0.78 -3.28
CA GLU A 159 2.17 0.17 -4.60
C GLU A 159 3.14 -1.00 -4.87
N GLU A 160 4.42 -0.90 -4.47
CA GLU A 160 5.37 -2.01 -4.55
C GLU A 160 4.94 -3.19 -3.68
N THR A 161 4.60 -2.93 -2.42
CA THR A 161 4.11 -3.99 -1.51
C THR A 161 2.89 -4.70 -2.07
N LYS A 162 1.98 -3.95 -2.71
CA LYS A 162 0.81 -4.51 -3.36
C LYS A 162 1.18 -5.42 -4.53
N LYS A 163 2.11 -5.00 -5.39
CA LYS A 163 2.62 -5.81 -6.53
C LYS A 163 3.31 -7.08 -6.05
N ASP A 164 4.14 -6.97 -5.02
CA ASP A 164 4.83 -8.12 -4.43
C ASP A 164 3.83 -9.12 -3.83
N LEU A 165 2.80 -8.62 -3.14
CA LEU A 165 1.73 -9.46 -2.63
C LEU A 165 0.96 -10.16 -3.76
N GLU A 166 0.61 -9.44 -4.83
CA GLU A 166 -0.05 -10.02 -6.00
C GLU A 166 0.80 -11.10 -6.65
N LEU A 167 2.10 -10.86 -6.81
CA LEU A 167 3.04 -11.85 -7.34
C LEU A 167 3.12 -13.09 -6.45
N ALA A 168 3.25 -12.92 -5.14
CA ALA A 168 3.30 -14.01 -4.18
C ALA A 168 2.01 -14.85 -4.21
N MET A 169 0.85 -14.19 -4.22
CA MET A 169 -0.45 -14.87 -4.28
C MET A 169 -0.65 -15.64 -5.58
N ASN A 170 -0.29 -15.04 -6.72
CA ASN A 170 -0.37 -15.71 -8.03
C ASN A 170 0.57 -16.93 -8.09
N THR A 171 1.81 -16.79 -7.58
CA THR A 171 2.78 -17.90 -7.54
C THR A 171 2.31 -19.05 -6.65
N ALA A 172 1.63 -18.74 -5.56
CA ALA A 172 1.07 -19.72 -4.64
C ALA A 172 -0.30 -20.28 -5.10
N ASN A 173 -0.82 -19.89 -6.27
CA ASN A 173 -2.20 -20.19 -6.71
C ASN A 173 -3.25 -19.79 -5.65
N MET A 174 -3.01 -18.68 -4.96
CA MET A 174 -3.92 -18.12 -3.96
C MET A 174 -4.71 -16.96 -4.52
N SER A 175 -5.91 -16.78 -4.02
CA SER A 175 -6.71 -15.57 -4.25
C SER A 175 -7.26 -15.04 -2.93
N SER A 176 -7.64 -13.78 -2.92
CA SER A 176 -8.31 -13.17 -1.78
C SER A 176 -9.62 -12.51 -2.19
N TRP A 177 -10.55 -12.50 -1.26
CA TRP A 177 -11.90 -11.99 -1.44
C TRP A 177 -12.39 -11.26 -0.19
N VAL A 178 -13.39 -10.42 -0.37
CA VAL A 178 -14.11 -9.77 0.70
C VAL A 178 -15.61 -9.97 0.52
N TYR A 179 -16.32 -10.24 1.61
CA TYR A 179 -17.77 -10.31 1.68
C TYR A 179 -18.30 -9.17 2.55
N ASP A 180 -19.11 -8.30 1.95
CA ASP A 180 -19.82 -7.25 2.66
C ASP A 180 -21.09 -7.86 3.27
N VAL A 181 -21.10 -8.00 4.60
CA VAL A 181 -22.21 -8.66 5.34
C VAL A 181 -23.55 -7.91 5.16
N ARG A 182 -23.50 -6.57 5.07
CA ARG A 182 -24.71 -5.76 4.92
C ARG A 182 -25.27 -5.81 3.50
N LYS A 183 -24.40 -5.76 2.51
CA LYS A 183 -24.78 -5.80 1.09
C LYS A 183 -24.98 -7.22 0.56
N LYS A 184 -24.51 -8.23 1.31
CA LYS A 184 -24.53 -9.65 0.91
C LYS A 184 -23.81 -9.90 -0.42
N THR A 185 -22.70 -9.21 -0.65
CA THR A 185 -21.94 -9.30 -1.90
C THR A 185 -20.47 -9.63 -1.64
N PHE A 186 -19.92 -10.50 -2.48
CA PHE A 186 -18.50 -10.80 -2.57
C PHE A 186 -17.82 -9.88 -3.57
N SER A 187 -16.55 -9.60 -3.35
CA SER A 187 -15.65 -8.97 -4.32
C SER A 187 -14.28 -9.61 -4.26
N SER A 188 -13.66 -9.82 -5.40
CA SER A 188 -12.26 -10.25 -5.47
C SER A 188 -11.34 -9.09 -5.10
N LEU A 189 -10.28 -9.38 -4.33
CA LEU A 189 -9.26 -8.41 -3.97
C LEU A 189 -7.96 -8.64 -4.75
N HIS A 190 -7.46 -9.88 -4.76
CA HIS A 190 -6.19 -10.23 -5.40
C HIS A 190 -6.23 -11.64 -5.95
N GLY A 191 -5.44 -11.90 -6.99
CA GLY A 191 -5.29 -13.20 -7.62
C GLY A 191 -6.48 -13.61 -8.50
N THR A 192 -6.35 -14.76 -9.15
CA THR A 192 -7.44 -15.34 -9.96
C THR A 192 -8.45 -16.00 -9.05
N SER A 193 -9.54 -15.33 -8.77
CA SER A 193 -10.59 -15.81 -7.86
C SER A 193 -11.79 -16.38 -8.65
N ILE A 194 -12.42 -17.39 -8.06
CA ILE A 194 -13.77 -17.85 -8.46
C ILE A 194 -14.80 -16.74 -8.27
N VAL A 195 -14.55 -15.86 -7.29
CA VAL A 195 -15.38 -14.71 -6.98
C VAL A 195 -15.18 -13.65 -8.04
N LYS A 196 -16.21 -13.37 -8.83
CA LYS A 196 -16.25 -12.25 -9.79
C LYS A 196 -16.39 -10.91 -9.06
N GLU A 197 -16.20 -9.79 -9.79
CA GLU A 197 -16.17 -8.42 -9.23
C GLU A 197 -17.42 -7.97 -8.49
N LYS A 198 -18.45 -8.64 -8.27
CA LYS A 198 -19.64 -8.38 -7.42
C LYS A 198 -20.58 -9.60 -7.50
N MET A 199 -20.18 -10.66 -6.85
CA MET A 199 -20.99 -11.87 -6.79
C MET A 199 -21.86 -11.84 -5.53
N THR A 200 -23.13 -12.18 -5.67
CA THR A 200 -24.04 -12.36 -4.53
C THR A 200 -23.82 -13.72 -3.88
N LEU A 201 -24.35 -13.91 -2.67
CA LEU A 201 -24.29 -15.21 -1.99
C LEU A 201 -25.08 -16.29 -2.77
N ASP A 202 -26.16 -15.92 -3.44
CA ASP A 202 -26.96 -16.84 -4.24
C ASP A 202 -26.17 -17.30 -5.48
N GLU A 203 -25.54 -16.38 -6.22
CA GLU A 203 -24.66 -16.70 -7.36
C GLU A 203 -23.46 -17.58 -6.95
N LEU A 204 -22.88 -17.34 -5.79
CA LEU A 204 -21.82 -18.20 -5.24
C LEU A 204 -22.38 -19.59 -4.92
N SER A 205 -23.58 -19.66 -4.37
CA SER A 205 -24.26 -20.92 -4.04
C SER A 205 -24.56 -21.77 -5.28
N ASP A 206 -24.77 -21.17 -6.44
CA ASP A 206 -25.05 -21.90 -7.70
C ASP A 206 -23.84 -22.70 -8.16
N ILE A 207 -22.63 -22.18 -7.99
CA ILE A 207 -21.38 -22.84 -8.36
C ILE A 207 -20.78 -23.69 -7.22
N LEU A 208 -21.26 -23.51 -5.98
CA LEU A 208 -20.82 -24.26 -4.81
C LEU A 208 -21.48 -25.63 -4.77
N HIS A 209 -20.69 -26.66 -4.41
CA HIS A 209 -21.22 -28.02 -4.27
C HIS A 209 -22.34 -28.03 -3.20
N PRO A 210 -23.49 -28.68 -3.47
CA PRO A 210 -24.66 -28.63 -2.57
C PRO A 210 -24.35 -29.02 -1.11
N GLN A 211 -23.51 -30.01 -0.92
CA GLN A 211 -23.12 -30.47 0.45
C GLN A 211 -22.26 -29.46 1.23
N ASP A 212 -21.63 -28.51 0.56
CA ASP A 212 -20.72 -27.54 1.20
C ASP A 212 -21.44 -26.24 1.61
N ARG A 213 -22.70 -26.06 1.13
CA ARG A 213 -23.49 -24.84 1.37
C ARG A 213 -23.78 -24.60 2.85
N GLU A 214 -24.24 -25.63 3.54
CA GLU A 214 -24.60 -25.58 4.96
C GLU A 214 -23.36 -25.24 5.83
N GLN A 215 -22.22 -25.85 5.53
CA GLN A 215 -20.97 -25.62 6.23
C GLN A 215 -20.48 -24.17 6.04
N LEU A 216 -20.56 -23.61 4.82
CA LEU A 216 -20.21 -22.21 4.57
C LEU A 216 -21.10 -21.27 5.37
N GLN A 217 -22.41 -21.49 5.37
CA GLN A 217 -23.36 -20.67 6.14
C GLN A 217 -23.08 -20.71 7.63
N LEU A 218 -22.74 -21.89 8.16
CA LEU A 218 -22.40 -22.08 9.58
C LEU A 218 -21.16 -21.26 9.96
N VAL A 219 -20.07 -21.36 9.18
CA VAL A 219 -18.83 -20.61 9.45
C VAL A 219 -19.06 -19.10 9.35
N PHE A 220 -19.86 -18.63 8.39
CA PHE A 220 -20.19 -17.21 8.29
C PHE A 220 -20.99 -16.71 9.48
N SER A 221 -22.00 -17.49 9.94
CA SER A 221 -22.79 -17.13 11.13
C SER A 221 -21.92 -17.06 12.38
N GLN A 222 -21.03 -18.01 12.58
CA GLN A 222 -20.11 -18.02 13.73
C GLN A 222 -19.14 -16.83 13.72
N LEU A 223 -18.62 -16.44 12.56
CA LEU A 223 -17.76 -15.25 12.42
C LEU A 223 -18.55 -13.96 12.71
N ILE A 224 -19.75 -13.83 12.15
CA ILE A 224 -20.60 -12.64 12.34
C ILE A 224 -21.00 -12.48 13.80
N ASN A 225 -21.34 -13.58 14.46
CA ASN A 225 -21.69 -13.63 15.89
C ASN A 225 -20.47 -13.54 16.81
N LYS A 226 -19.24 -13.51 16.24
CA LYS A 226 -17.96 -13.50 16.98
C LYS A 226 -17.78 -14.75 17.88
N GLU A 227 -18.36 -15.87 17.51
CA GLU A 227 -18.17 -17.15 18.18
C GLU A 227 -16.79 -17.75 17.85
N ILE A 228 -16.25 -17.42 16.66
CA ILE A 228 -14.90 -17.76 16.22
C ILE A 228 -14.20 -16.52 15.68
N GLU A 229 -12.89 -16.40 15.84
CA GLU A 229 -12.08 -15.32 15.28
C GLU A 229 -11.68 -15.61 13.85
N ASN A 230 -11.38 -16.86 13.53
CA ASN A 230 -10.93 -17.31 12.22
C ASN A 230 -11.73 -18.55 11.81
N GLY A 231 -12.16 -18.59 10.57
CA GLY A 231 -12.79 -19.74 9.93
C GLY A 231 -11.84 -20.39 8.94
N GLN A 232 -11.84 -21.72 8.90
CA GLN A 232 -11.15 -22.50 7.88
C GLN A 232 -12.08 -23.60 7.38
N ILE A 233 -12.18 -23.72 6.04
CA ILE A 233 -13.11 -24.65 5.41
C ILE A 233 -12.57 -25.07 4.03
N THR A 234 -12.81 -26.32 3.66
CA THR A 234 -12.59 -26.78 2.28
C THR A 234 -13.91 -26.77 1.54
N LEU A 235 -13.94 -26.10 0.39
CA LEU A 235 -15.12 -25.94 -0.45
C LEU A 235 -14.87 -26.48 -1.86
N ARG A 236 -15.92 -27.01 -2.47
CA ARG A 236 -15.87 -27.49 -3.85
C ARG A 236 -16.67 -26.55 -4.73
N PHE A 237 -16.02 -25.94 -5.70
CA PHE A 237 -16.67 -25.08 -6.69
C PHE A 237 -16.65 -25.73 -8.07
N PHE A 238 -17.75 -25.62 -8.79
CA PHE A 238 -17.85 -26.16 -10.15
C PHE A 238 -17.11 -25.29 -11.14
N ASP A 239 -16.15 -25.88 -11.84
CA ASP A 239 -15.43 -25.24 -12.93
C ASP A 239 -16.16 -25.52 -14.24
N GLU A 240 -16.71 -24.47 -14.86
CA GLU A 240 -17.46 -24.59 -16.10
C GLU A 240 -16.59 -24.96 -17.32
N VAL A 241 -15.30 -24.65 -17.28
CA VAL A 241 -14.37 -24.97 -18.37
C VAL A 241 -13.98 -26.43 -18.33
N GLU A 242 -13.55 -26.89 -17.15
CA GLU A 242 -13.13 -28.29 -16.95
C GLU A 242 -14.30 -29.24 -16.67
N LYS A 243 -15.54 -28.73 -16.50
CA LYS A 243 -16.75 -29.48 -16.19
C LYS A 243 -16.62 -30.42 -14.99
N GLN A 244 -15.85 -29.99 -13.98
CA GLN A 244 -15.61 -30.74 -12.74
C GLN A 244 -15.56 -29.82 -11.53
N TYR A 245 -15.65 -30.41 -10.34
CA TYR A 245 -15.47 -29.66 -9.10
C TYR A 245 -13.98 -29.50 -8.79
N ARG A 246 -13.55 -28.28 -8.54
CA ARG A 246 -12.26 -27.94 -7.97
C ARG A 246 -12.36 -27.74 -6.47
N HIS A 247 -11.32 -28.08 -5.74
CA HIS A 247 -11.26 -28.02 -4.29
C HIS A 247 -10.45 -26.81 -3.84
N TYR A 248 -11.04 -26.01 -2.97
CA TYR A 248 -10.41 -24.81 -2.43
C TYR A 248 -10.37 -24.86 -0.91
N GLU A 249 -9.19 -24.67 -0.35
CA GLU A 249 -9.04 -24.36 1.06
C GLU A 249 -9.27 -22.87 1.27
N SER A 250 -10.32 -22.49 2.01
CA SER A 250 -10.67 -21.11 2.31
C SER A 250 -10.39 -20.82 3.78
N ARG A 251 -9.65 -19.74 4.03
CA ARG A 251 -9.42 -19.19 5.37
C ARG A 251 -10.02 -17.80 5.42
N MET A 252 -10.72 -17.48 6.48
CA MET A 252 -11.46 -16.22 6.56
C MET A 252 -11.53 -15.69 8.00
N ARG A 253 -11.70 -14.39 8.13
CA ARG A 253 -11.91 -13.71 9.41
C ARG A 253 -12.85 -12.54 9.27
N LEU A 254 -13.49 -12.17 10.36
CA LEU A 254 -14.25 -10.92 10.44
C LEU A 254 -13.27 -9.75 10.55
N SER A 255 -13.44 -8.74 9.71
CA SER A 255 -12.71 -7.48 9.84
C SER A 255 -13.35 -6.61 10.91
N ALA A 256 -12.54 -5.75 11.56
CA ALA A 256 -13.08 -4.70 12.42
C ALA A 256 -14.04 -3.80 11.62
N GLU A 257 -15.13 -3.37 12.25
CA GLU A 257 -16.07 -2.45 11.62
C GLU A 257 -15.38 -1.11 11.35
N HIS A 258 -15.35 -0.70 10.09
CA HIS A 258 -14.77 0.57 9.68
C HIS A 258 -15.74 1.31 8.77
N MET A 259 -16.03 2.58 9.07
CA MET A 259 -17.00 3.42 8.35
C MET A 259 -18.36 2.75 8.14
N GLY A 260 -18.85 2.01 9.14
CA GLY A 260 -20.14 1.32 9.09
C GLY A 260 -20.16 0.08 8.20
N LYS A 261 -19.01 -0.45 7.76
CA LYS A 261 -18.92 -1.68 6.99
C LYS A 261 -18.49 -2.83 7.88
N LEU A 262 -19.25 -3.92 7.85
CA LEU A 262 -18.89 -5.19 8.47
C LEU A 262 -18.48 -6.15 7.36
N LEU A 263 -17.23 -6.54 7.34
CA LEU A 263 -16.63 -7.31 6.25
C LEU A 263 -16.08 -8.64 6.77
N ILE A 264 -16.28 -9.71 6.00
CA ILE A 264 -15.50 -10.94 6.13
C ILE A 264 -14.44 -10.91 5.03
N ILE A 265 -13.17 -11.06 5.41
CA ILE A 265 -12.04 -11.12 4.49
C ILE A 265 -11.54 -12.55 4.49
N GLY A 266 -11.31 -13.11 3.30
CA GLY A 266 -10.82 -14.47 3.16
C GLY A 266 -9.79 -14.62 2.06
N THR A 267 -9.04 -15.73 2.16
CA THR A 267 -8.13 -16.21 1.14
C THR A 267 -8.59 -17.59 0.69
N GLN A 268 -8.29 -17.94 -0.55
CA GLN A 268 -8.55 -19.24 -1.16
C GLN A 268 -7.28 -19.78 -1.79
N LEU A 269 -7.02 -21.07 -1.55
CA LEU A 269 -5.94 -21.82 -2.17
C LEU A 269 -6.57 -22.98 -2.96
N ASP A 270 -6.28 -23.08 -4.26
CA ASP A 270 -6.65 -24.25 -5.04
C ASP A 270 -5.77 -25.45 -4.62
N ILE A 271 -6.41 -26.46 -4.06
CA ILE A 271 -5.75 -27.68 -3.59
C ILE A 271 -6.11 -28.90 -4.47
N THR A 272 -6.71 -28.69 -5.63
CA THR A 272 -7.23 -29.75 -6.51
C THR A 272 -6.12 -30.69 -6.93
N GLU A 273 -5.03 -30.18 -7.48
CA GLU A 273 -3.89 -31.00 -7.91
C GLU A 273 -3.26 -31.76 -6.73
N ARG A 274 -3.12 -31.10 -5.58
CA ARG A 274 -2.60 -31.73 -4.37
C ARG A 274 -3.45 -32.92 -3.94
N LEU A 275 -4.76 -32.75 -3.90
CA LEU A 275 -5.68 -33.84 -3.55
C LEU A 275 -5.66 -34.97 -4.58
N GLN A 276 -5.57 -34.65 -5.87
CA GLN A 276 -5.44 -35.65 -6.94
C GLN A 276 -4.14 -36.45 -6.81
N MET A 277 -3.00 -35.78 -6.49
CA MET A 277 -1.73 -36.46 -6.25
C MET A 277 -1.81 -37.41 -5.06
N VAL A 278 -2.36 -36.94 -3.93
CA VAL A 278 -2.54 -37.77 -2.74
C VAL A 278 -3.39 -39.01 -3.06
N LYS A 279 -4.52 -38.81 -3.74
CA LYS A 279 -5.40 -39.91 -4.14
C LYS A 279 -4.70 -40.91 -5.07
N LYS A 280 -3.98 -40.43 -6.08
CA LYS A 280 -3.22 -41.28 -7.00
C LYS A 280 -2.13 -42.07 -6.29
N THR A 281 -1.43 -41.43 -5.36
CA THR A 281 -0.40 -42.11 -4.53
C THR A 281 -1.03 -43.19 -3.68
N GLN A 282 -2.16 -42.92 -3.05
CA GLN A 282 -2.89 -43.92 -2.24
C GLN A 282 -3.38 -45.10 -3.10
N GLU A 283 -3.90 -44.84 -4.29
CA GLU A 283 -4.30 -45.87 -5.22
C GLU A 283 -3.13 -46.76 -5.66
N LEU A 284 -1.94 -46.16 -5.91
CA LEU A 284 -0.74 -46.88 -6.27
C LEU A 284 -0.24 -47.75 -5.12
N ILE A 285 -0.26 -47.24 -3.89
CA ILE A 285 0.08 -48.03 -2.67
C ILE A 285 -0.86 -49.21 -2.55
N SER A 286 -2.17 -48.99 -2.62
CA SER A 286 -3.16 -50.08 -2.49
C SER A 286 -3.02 -51.13 -3.61
N LYS A 287 -2.75 -50.72 -4.84
CA LYS A 287 -2.49 -51.64 -5.98
C LYS A 287 -1.22 -52.45 -5.76
N ARG A 288 -0.14 -51.79 -5.23
CA ARG A 288 1.11 -52.49 -4.89
C ARG A 288 0.87 -53.53 -3.80
N GLU A 289 0.19 -53.16 -2.73
CA GLU A 289 -0.15 -54.08 -1.62
C GLU A 289 -0.96 -55.30 -2.11
N LEU A 290 -1.99 -55.03 -2.93
CA LEU A 290 -2.79 -56.10 -3.51
C LEU A 290 -1.95 -57.05 -4.44
N ALA A 291 -1.10 -56.47 -5.27
CA ALA A 291 -0.23 -57.27 -6.17
C ALA A 291 0.75 -58.13 -5.34
N MET A 292 1.27 -57.61 -4.24
CA MET A 292 2.15 -58.38 -3.34
C MET A 292 1.41 -59.50 -2.65
N GLN A 293 0.19 -59.25 -2.19
CA GLN A 293 -0.66 -60.28 -1.58
C GLN A 293 -0.98 -61.44 -2.58
N VAL A 294 -1.38 -61.07 -3.81
CA VAL A 294 -1.74 -62.08 -4.83
C VAL A 294 -0.53 -62.89 -5.33
N SER A 295 0.65 -62.27 -5.35
CA SER A 295 1.89 -62.87 -5.86
C SER A 295 2.69 -63.61 -4.84
N ASN A 296 2.24 -63.68 -3.56
CA ASN A 296 2.97 -64.21 -2.43
C ASN A 296 4.41 -63.68 -2.31
N ILE A 297 4.57 -62.36 -2.62
CA ILE A 297 5.86 -61.68 -2.56
C ILE A 297 5.99 -61.04 -1.17
N ILE A 298 7.06 -61.37 -0.48
CA ILE A 298 7.41 -60.74 0.80
C ILE A 298 8.23 -59.50 0.52
N HIS A 299 7.81 -58.39 1.10
CA HIS A 299 8.58 -57.14 1.07
C HIS A 299 9.24 -56.91 2.40
N TRP A 300 10.53 -56.66 2.37
CA TRP A 300 11.31 -56.36 3.56
C TRP A 300 12.23 -55.14 3.27
N ASP A 301 12.45 -54.35 4.30
CA ASP A 301 13.43 -53.28 4.30
C ASP A 301 14.56 -53.64 5.30
N PHE A 302 15.80 -53.30 4.92
CA PHE A 302 16.96 -53.47 5.77
C PHE A 302 17.56 -52.11 6.12
N ASP A 303 17.45 -51.69 7.34
CA ASP A 303 18.13 -50.49 7.84
C ASP A 303 19.63 -50.77 8.04
N VAL A 304 20.44 -50.23 7.16
CA VAL A 304 21.92 -50.43 7.18
C VAL A 304 22.56 -49.89 8.46
N ARG A 305 21.97 -48.88 9.06
CA ARG A 305 22.52 -48.23 10.28
C ARG A 305 22.21 -49.03 11.52
N THR A 306 20.99 -49.50 11.68
CA THR A 306 20.56 -50.31 12.82
C THR A 306 20.80 -51.80 12.62
N ARG A 307 21.11 -52.22 11.39
CA ARG A 307 21.28 -53.62 10.94
C ARG A 307 20.06 -54.50 11.29
N LYS A 308 18.89 -53.97 11.10
CA LYS A 308 17.63 -54.65 11.35
C LYS A 308 16.80 -54.77 10.09
N PHE A 309 16.09 -55.90 9.98
CA PHE A 309 15.07 -56.12 8.95
C PHE A 309 13.69 -55.76 9.50
N GLU A 310 12.88 -55.10 8.66
CA GLU A 310 11.47 -54.89 8.88
C GLU A 310 10.72 -55.60 7.76
N SER A 311 9.83 -56.53 8.08
CA SER A 311 8.98 -57.22 7.12
C SER A 311 7.57 -56.67 7.21
N TYR A 312 7.02 -56.27 6.06
CA TYR A 312 5.70 -55.61 6.02
C TYR A 312 4.56 -56.61 5.77
N HIS A 313 4.81 -57.77 5.22
CA HIS A 313 3.77 -58.78 5.01
C HIS A 313 4.40 -60.15 4.69
N ASP A 314 4.07 -61.16 5.43
CA ASP A 314 4.39 -62.57 5.13
C ASP A 314 3.09 -63.36 5.08
N PRO A 315 2.55 -63.66 3.85
CA PRO A 315 1.31 -64.41 3.72
C PRO A 315 1.45 -65.92 3.92
N ILE A 316 2.66 -66.43 4.09
CA ILE A 316 2.94 -67.89 4.12
C ILE A 316 3.27 -68.38 5.52
N ASN A 317 3.89 -67.54 6.31
CA ASN A 317 4.30 -67.91 7.70
C ASN A 317 3.77 -66.87 8.65
N ASP A 318 3.15 -67.35 9.75
CA ASP A 318 2.71 -66.58 10.91
C ASP A 318 3.90 -65.92 11.70
N TYR A 319 5.06 -65.78 11.03
CA TYR A 319 6.29 -65.11 11.51
C TYR A 319 6.30 -63.59 11.25
N ALA A 320 5.19 -62.98 11.17
CA ALA A 320 5.13 -61.53 11.33
C ALA A 320 5.48 -61.20 12.80
N SER A 321 6.77 -61.18 13.11
CA SER A 321 7.17 -60.63 14.40
C SER A 321 6.92 -59.14 14.36
N ASP A 322 6.10 -58.65 15.28
CA ASP A 322 5.90 -57.22 15.51
C ASP A 322 7.21 -56.47 15.91
N LYS A 323 8.33 -57.13 15.78
CA LYS A 323 9.64 -56.57 16.14
C LYS A 323 10.64 -56.73 14.98
N PRO A 324 11.41 -55.68 14.65
CA PRO A 324 12.47 -55.78 13.68
C PRO A 324 13.50 -56.85 14.04
N LEU A 325 13.77 -57.77 13.09
CA LEU A 325 14.73 -58.86 13.29
C LEU A 325 16.17 -58.41 13.00
N THR A 326 17.13 -58.90 13.74
CA THR A 326 18.55 -58.76 13.42
C THR A 326 18.92 -59.69 12.26
N ILE A 327 20.07 -59.46 11.58
CA ILE A 327 20.60 -60.35 10.53
C ILE A 327 20.72 -61.81 11.06
N ALA A 328 21.17 -62.01 12.26
CA ALA A 328 21.36 -63.34 12.85
C ALA A 328 20.01 -64.07 13.04
N GLU A 329 19.01 -63.37 13.60
CA GLU A 329 17.65 -63.90 13.80
C GLU A 329 16.97 -64.20 12.46
N TYR A 330 17.22 -63.39 11.42
CA TYR A 330 16.68 -63.62 10.08
C TYR A 330 17.34 -64.85 9.41
N ILE A 331 18.66 -65.02 9.49
CA ILE A 331 19.38 -66.19 8.95
C ILE A 331 18.91 -67.48 9.62
N GLU A 332 18.75 -67.49 10.97
CA GLU A 332 18.21 -68.63 11.69
C GLU A 332 16.78 -68.99 11.28
N ALA A 333 15.97 -68.01 10.85
CA ALA A 333 14.59 -68.23 10.43
C ALA A 333 14.49 -68.76 8.97
N VAL A 334 15.50 -68.53 8.11
CA VAL A 334 15.41 -68.86 6.68
C VAL A 334 15.73 -70.31 6.33
N HIS A 335 16.68 -70.98 7.00
CA HIS A 335 16.92 -72.44 6.97
C HIS A 335 18.11 -72.83 7.84
N PRO A 336 17.99 -73.87 8.58
CA PRO A 336 19.09 -74.29 9.50
C PRO A 336 20.26 -75.01 8.82
N ASP A 337 20.24 -75.24 7.48
CA ASP A 337 21.30 -75.92 6.72
C ASP A 337 22.08 -74.99 5.84
#